data_77b555a4e23ddd0593e154db1f856cbb
#
_entry.id   77b555a4e23ddd0593e154db1f856cbb
#
_cell.length_a   1.000
_cell.length_b   1.000
_cell.length_c   1.000
_cell.angle_alpha   90.00
_cell.angle_beta   90.00
_cell.angle_gamma   90.00
#
_symmetry.space_group_name_H-M   'P 1'
#
loop_
_entity.id
_entity.type
_entity.pdbx_description
1 polymer ?
#
loop_
_entity_poly.entity_id
_entity_poly.type
_entity_poly.pdbx_seq_one_letter_code
_entity_poly.pdbx_strand_id
1 'polypeptide(L)'
;MTVAVAVSPVDSLVFHSACIGGINAPRSNDFLAQMRQNLDPDEEVIFIYDSAPAHRNPAIPAANTELELLPAYSPFLNIVEQATGSLKAAIERDLSRPEIQARMDERAEVRRLGIQLGEMRTRLLPDALQRCIGVITATKANKWFRFMQTYLPRCLNGEEIEG
;
A
#
# COMPACT_ATOMS: atom_id res chain seq x y z
N MET A 1 -1.31 1.61 12.67
CA MET A 1 -0.86 0.59 11.72
C MET A 1 -0.55 1.26 10.39
N THR A 2 0.59 0.95 9.80
CA THR A 2 0.96 1.39 8.44
C THR A 2 0.98 0.16 7.54
N VAL A 3 0.45 0.30 6.33
CA VAL A 3 0.41 -0.78 5.33
C VAL A 3 1.23 -0.34 4.13
N ALA A 4 2.18 -1.18 3.71
CA ALA A 4 2.86 -1.06 2.44
C ALA A 4 2.23 -2.02 1.44
N VAL A 5 2.07 -1.57 0.20
CA VAL A 5 1.52 -2.38 -0.89
C VAL A 5 2.37 -2.23 -2.14
N ALA A 6 2.49 -3.32 -2.89
CA ALA A 6 3.05 -3.32 -4.23
C ALA A 6 1.96 -3.77 -5.21
N VAL A 7 1.79 -3.02 -6.29
CA VAL A 7 0.72 -3.21 -7.27
C VAL A 7 1.32 -3.26 -8.67
N SER A 8 0.94 -4.29 -9.42
CA SER A 8 1.23 -4.43 -10.85
C SER A 8 -0.06 -4.20 -11.67
N PRO A 9 0.01 -3.58 -12.83
CA PRO A 9 -1.14 -3.45 -13.72
C PRO A 9 -1.61 -4.81 -14.27
N VAL A 10 -0.74 -5.82 -14.25
CA VAL A 10 -1.02 -7.19 -14.73
C VAL A 10 -1.47 -8.08 -13.58
N ASP A 11 -0.66 -8.17 -12.52
CA ASP A 11 -0.86 -9.14 -11.42
C ASP A 11 -1.73 -8.59 -10.29
N SER A 12 -2.12 -7.32 -10.35
CA SER A 12 -2.90 -6.66 -9.29
C SER A 12 -2.05 -6.39 -8.04
N LEU A 13 -2.47 -6.86 -6.89
CA LEU A 13 -1.71 -6.81 -5.64
C LEU A 13 -0.61 -7.88 -5.70
N VAL A 14 0.63 -7.44 -5.85
CA VAL A 14 1.81 -8.32 -5.87
C VAL A 14 2.20 -8.73 -4.46
N PHE A 15 2.29 -7.75 -3.57
CA PHE A 15 2.69 -7.97 -2.18
C PHE A 15 2.14 -6.90 -1.25
N HIS A 16 1.94 -7.25 0.00
CA HIS A 16 1.63 -6.27 1.04
C HIS A 16 2.24 -6.68 2.38
N SER A 17 2.55 -5.69 3.19
CA SER A 17 2.92 -5.90 4.59
C SER A 17 2.30 -4.83 5.47
N ALA A 18 2.12 -5.16 6.74
CA ALA A 18 1.60 -4.23 7.73
C ALA A 18 2.48 -4.21 8.97
N CYS A 19 2.70 -3.02 9.52
CA CYS A 19 3.46 -2.86 10.75
C CYS A 19 2.80 -1.85 11.70
N ILE A 20 3.07 -1.98 12.98
CA ILE A 20 2.73 -0.96 13.97
C ILE A 20 3.84 0.11 13.93
N GLY A 21 3.44 1.37 13.86
CA GLY A 21 4.33 2.51 13.69
C GLY A 21 4.54 2.88 12.23
N GLY A 22 5.54 3.72 11.96
CA GLY A 22 5.87 4.17 10.61
C GLY A 22 6.78 3.19 9.85
N ILE A 23 6.82 3.34 8.53
CA ILE A 23 7.83 2.71 7.68
C ILE A 23 9.06 3.61 7.67
N ASN A 24 10.23 3.02 7.86
CA ASN A 24 11.55 3.63 7.75
C ASN A 24 12.38 2.90 6.69
N ALA A 25 13.58 3.40 6.37
CA ALA A 25 14.40 2.82 5.32
C ALA A 25 14.73 1.32 5.49
N PRO A 26 15.10 0.81 6.69
CA PRO A 26 15.25 -0.63 6.89
C PRO A 26 13.99 -1.43 6.55
N ARG A 27 12.82 -1.03 7.06
CA ARG A 27 11.55 -1.71 6.78
C ARG A 27 11.14 -1.63 5.31
N SER A 28 11.48 -0.52 4.64
CA SER A 28 11.27 -0.38 3.19
C SER A 28 12.14 -1.35 2.41
N ASN A 29 13.41 -1.50 2.78
CA ASN A 29 14.31 -2.46 2.16
C ASN A 29 13.90 -3.92 2.43
N ASP A 30 13.45 -4.24 3.65
CA ASP A 30 12.88 -5.56 3.97
C ASP A 30 11.63 -5.85 3.13
N PHE A 31 10.78 -4.85 2.90
CA PHE A 31 9.61 -4.97 2.04
C PHE A 31 10.00 -5.27 0.59
N LEU A 32 10.97 -4.55 0.03
CA LEU A 32 11.49 -4.80 -1.33
C LEU A 32 12.07 -6.21 -1.46
N ALA A 33 12.86 -6.64 -0.48
CA ALA A 33 13.46 -7.97 -0.48
C ALA A 33 12.40 -9.09 -0.43
N GLN A 34 11.42 -8.96 0.46
CA GLN A 34 10.32 -9.92 0.58
C GLN A 34 9.43 -9.94 -0.67
N MET A 35 9.13 -8.76 -1.23
CA MET A 35 8.36 -8.65 -2.46
C MET A 35 9.08 -9.37 -3.61
N ARG A 36 10.40 -9.15 -3.78
CA ARG A 36 11.19 -9.80 -4.83
C ARG A 36 11.19 -11.32 -4.71
N GLN A 37 11.18 -11.86 -3.48
CA GLN A 37 11.11 -13.31 -3.22
C GLN A 37 9.77 -13.94 -3.65
N ASN A 38 8.70 -13.15 -3.81
CA ASN A 38 7.40 -13.63 -4.25
C ASN A 38 7.21 -13.57 -5.78
N LEU A 39 8.20 -13.06 -6.51
CA LEU A 39 8.21 -13.00 -7.96
C LEU A 39 9.09 -14.12 -8.53
N ASP A 40 8.92 -14.41 -9.82
CA ASP A 40 9.78 -15.37 -10.51
C ASP A 40 11.25 -14.93 -10.40
N PRO A 41 12.17 -15.79 -9.91
CA PRO A 41 13.58 -15.44 -9.75
C PRO A 41 14.26 -15.05 -11.07
N ASP A 42 13.80 -15.56 -12.20
CA ASP A 42 14.38 -15.32 -13.53
C ASP A 42 13.76 -14.09 -14.24
N GLU A 43 12.69 -13.51 -13.68
CA GLU A 43 12.03 -12.34 -14.26
C GLU A 43 12.83 -11.06 -14.00
N GLU A 44 12.99 -10.22 -15.04
CA GLU A 44 13.49 -8.86 -14.90
C GLU A 44 12.36 -7.97 -14.37
N VAL A 45 12.62 -7.26 -13.27
CA VAL A 45 11.62 -6.49 -12.55
C VAL A 45 12.07 -5.05 -12.36
N ILE A 46 11.20 -4.12 -12.64
CA ILE A 46 11.38 -2.69 -12.34
C ILE A 46 10.41 -2.30 -11.23
N PHE A 47 10.95 -1.91 -10.07
CA PHE A 47 10.16 -1.35 -8.98
C PHE A 47 10.12 0.17 -9.07
N ILE A 48 8.93 0.71 -9.22
CA ILE A 48 8.68 2.15 -9.28
C ILE A 48 8.18 2.62 -7.90
N TYR A 49 8.81 3.63 -7.34
CA TYR A 49 8.50 4.13 -6.00
C TYR A 49 8.57 5.66 -5.92
N ASP A 50 7.92 6.23 -4.91
CA ASP A 50 7.94 7.67 -4.67
C ASP A 50 9.16 8.13 -3.84
N SER A 51 9.32 9.44 -3.71
CA SER A 51 10.41 10.08 -2.97
C SER A 51 10.19 10.18 -1.46
N ALA A 52 9.32 9.34 -0.86
CA ALA A 52 9.10 9.35 0.58
C ALA A 52 10.40 9.15 1.37
N PRO A 53 10.55 9.76 2.57
CA PRO A 53 11.78 9.61 3.36
C PRO A 53 12.17 8.17 3.68
N ALA A 54 11.18 7.26 3.75
CA ALA A 54 11.42 5.85 3.97
C ALA A 54 12.06 5.14 2.77
N HIS A 55 11.99 5.74 1.58
CA HIS A 55 12.52 5.19 0.33
C HIS A 55 13.90 5.75 -0.03
N ARG A 56 14.54 6.49 0.87
CA ARG A 56 15.90 7.02 0.64
C ARG A 56 16.93 5.89 0.69
N ASN A 57 17.81 5.85 -0.33
CA ASN A 57 18.86 4.85 -0.47
C ASN A 57 18.31 3.40 -0.43
N PRO A 58 17.40 3.04 -1.34
CA PRO A 58 16.86 1.69 -1.38
C PRO A 58 17.95 0.69 -1.76
N ALA A 59 17.92 -0.48 -1.13
CA ALA A 59 18.79 -1.59 -1.51
C ALA A 59 18.19 -2.35 -2.68
N ILE A 60 18.97 -2.62 -3.73
CA ILE A 60 18.56 -3.44 -4.86
C ILE A 60 18.47 -4.90 -4.38
N PRO A 61 17.28 -5.54 -4.42
CA PRO A 61 17.10 -6.85 -3.80
C PRO A 61 17.66 -8.02 -4.61
N ALA A 62 17.89 -7.85 -5.92
CA ALA A 62 18.46 -8.89 -6.80
C ALA A 62 19.12 -8.25 -8.03
N ALA A 63 20.00 -8.98 -8.70
CA ALA A 63 20.76 -8.49 -9.87
C ALA A 63 19.88 -8.14 -11.08
N ASN A 64 18.74 -8.83 -11.24
CA ASN A 64 17.74 -8.59 -12.29
C ASN A 64 16.58 -7.68 -11.80
N THR A 65 16.89 -6.74 -10.93
CA THR A 65 15.92 -5.79 -10.38
C THR A 65 16.44 -4.36 -10.58
N GLU A 66 15.60 -3.52 -11.17
CA GLU A 66 15.83 -2.10 -11.28
C GLU A 66 14.92 -1.34 -10.31
N LEU A 67 15.38 -0.19 -9.85
CA LEU A 67 14.66 0.69 -8.94
C LEU A 67 14.51 2.06 -9.58
N GLU A 68 13.28 2.46 -9.89
CA GLU A 68 12.96 3.71 -10.55
C GLU A 68 12.20 4.67 -9.61
N LEU A 69 12.78 5.84 -9.40
CA LEU A 69 12.20 6.87 -8.56
C LEU A 69 11.24 7.76 -9.37
N LEU A 70 10.01 7.88 -8.92
CA LEU A 70 9.06 8.84 -9.49
C LEU A 70 9.53 10.29 -9.25
N PRO A 71 9.28 11.19 -10.20
CA PRO A 71 9.53 12.61 -10.00
C PRO A 71 8.83 13.11 -8.74
N ALA A 72 9.46 14.09 -8.07
CA ALA A 72 8.86 14.72 -6.90
C ALA A 72 7.48 15.34 -7.27
N TYR A 73 6.55 15.29 -6.33
CA TYR A 73 5.20 15.83 -6.50
C TYR A 73 4.39 15.23 -7.67
N SER A 74 4.60 13.95 -8.00
CA SER A 74 3.91 13.27 -9.09
C SER A 74 3.01 12.11 -8.61
N PRO A 75 2.06 12.34 -7.67
CA PRO A 75 1.19 11.28 -7.16
C PRO A 75 0.28 10.68 -8.25
N PHE A 76 -0.01 11.44 -9.29
CA PHE A 76 -0.80 11.01 -10.45
C PHE A 76 -0.08 9.95 -11.32
N LEU A 77 1.25 9.81 -11.19
CA LEU A 77 2.04 8.75 -11.82
C LEU A 77 2.16 7.50 -10.92
N ASN A 78 1.70 7.55 -9.69
CA ASN A 78 1.81 6.45 -8.72
C ASN A 78 0.46 5.75 -8.55
N ILE A 79 0.28 4.60 -9.19
CA ILE A 79 -0.97 3.81 -9.07
C ILE A 79 -1.20 3.27 -7.66
N VAL A 80 -0.17 3.23 -6.81
CA VAL A 80 -0.27 2.83 -5.40
C VAL A 80 -1.14 3.80 -4.61
N GLU A 81 -1.20 5.07 -4.99
CA GLU A 81 -2.07 6.07 -4.34
C GLU A 81 -3.55 5.69 -4.49
N GLN A 82 -3.98 5.28 -5.69
CA GLN A 82 -5.35 4.83 -5.92
C GLN A 82 -5.63 3.49 -5.22
N ALA A 83 -4.65 2.60 -5.17
CA ALA A 83 -4.77 1.32 -4.49
C ALA A 83 -4.93 1.51 -2.98
N THR A 84 -4.09 2.32 -2.36
CA THR A 84 -4.14 2.63 -0.92
C THR A 84 -5.40 3.42 -0.56
N GLY A 85 -5.82 4.37 -1.39
CA GLY A 85 -7.09 5.08 -1.22
C GLY A 85 -8.30 4.13 -1.24
N SER A 86 -8.34 3.20 -2.20
CA SER A 86 -9.39 2.18 -2.30
C SER A 86 -9.39 1.23 -1.11
N LEU A 87 -8.21 0.82 -0.64
CA LEU A 87 -8.06 -0.04 0.52
C LEU A 87 -8.50 0.67 1.81
N LYS A 88 -8.07 1.91 2.01
CA LYS A 88 -8.48 2.74 3.15
C LYS A 88 -10.00 2.88 3.22
N ALA A 89 -10.65 3.24 2.12
CA ALA A 89 -12.10 3.36 2.05
C ALA A 89 -12.83 2.03 2.34
N ALA A 90 -12.26 0.88 1.90
CA ALA A 90 -12.80 -0.43 2.20
C ALA A 90 -12.68 -0.78 3.69
N ILE A 91 -11.52 -0.50 4.31
CA ILE A 91 -11.30 -0.72 5.75
C ILE A 91 -12.23 0.17 6.57
N GLU A 92 -12.37 1.44 6.25
CA GLU A 92 -13.27 2.36 6.94
C GLU A 92 -14.72 1.87 6.89
N ARG A 93 -15.17 1.39 5.73
CA ARG A 93 -16.50 0.80 5.57
C ARG A 93 -16.66 -0.49 6.37
N ASP A 94 -15.67 -1.38 6.37
CA ASP A 94 -15.68 -2.62 7.15
C ASP A 94 -15.75 -2.33 8.65
N LEU A 95 -14.94 -1.41 9.13
CA LEU A 95 -14.93 -0.99 10.53
C LEU A 95 -16.22 -0.26 10.97
N SER A 96 -16.97 0.32 10.02
CA SER A 96 -18.23 1.00 10.28
C SER A 96 -19.44 0.05 10.40
N ARG A 97 -19.24 -1.25 10.21
CA ARG A 97 -20.31 -2.24 10.38
C ARG A 97 -20.77 -2.29 11.83
N PRO A 98 -22.10 -2.38 12.08
CA PRO A 98 -22.66 -2.37 13.45
C PRO A 98 -22.02 -3.42 14.37
N GLU A 99 -21.80 -4.64 13.86
CA GLU A 99 -21.19 -5.73 14.61
C GLU A 99 -19.72 -5.47 15.00
N ILE A 100 -18.98 -4.75 14.14
CA ILE A 100 -17.58 -4.34 14.43
C ILE A 100 -17.57 -3.17 15.42
N GLN A 101 -18.47 -2.21 15.22
CA GLN A 101 -18.63 -1.07 16.14
C GLN A 101 -19.01 -1.55 17.53
N ALA A 102 -19.95 -2.50 17.66
CA ALA A 102 -20.31 -3.08 18.93
C ALA A 102 -19.10 -3.70 19.64
N ARG A 103 -18.24 -4.44 18.92
CA ARG A 103 -17.00 -4.99 19.48
C ARG A 103 -16.00 -3.90 19.90
N MET A 104 -15.90 -2.80 19.12
CA MET A 104 -15.03 -1.67 19.47
C MET A 104 -15.50 -0.90 20.71
N ASP A 105 -16.81 -0.89 20.97
CA ASP A 105 -17.42 -0.16 22.09
C ASP A 105 -17.63 -1.07 23.32
N GLU A 106 -17.22 -2.33 23.26
CA GLU A 106 -17.44 -3.32 24.30
C GLU A 106 -16.50 -3.08 25.49
N ARG A 107 -16.89 -2.11 26.33
CA ARG A 107 -16.13 -1.71 27.54
C ARG A 107 -15.90 -2.89 28.50
N ALA A 108 -16.80 -3.86 28.50
CA ALA A 108 -16.66 -5.06 29.31
C ALA A 108 -15.46 -5.91 28.85
N GLU A 109 -15.29 -6.07 27.53
CA GLU A 109 -14.17 -6.81 26.94
C GLU A 109 -12.84 -6.10 27.20
N VAL A 110 -12.80 -4.76 27.02
CA VAL A 110 -11.64 -3.92 27.31
C VAL A 110 -11.21 -4.09 28.79
N ARG A 111 -12.18 -4.08 29.72
CA ARG A 111 -11.91 -4.30 31.15
C ARG A 111 -11.43 -5.72 31.41
N ARG A 112 -12.05 -6.73 30.79
CA ARG A 112 -11.67 -8.14 30.94
C ARG A 112 -10.25 -8.39 30.46
N LEU A 113 -9.84 -7.76 29.36
CA LEU A 113 -8.49 -7.89 28.77
C LEU A 113 -7.45 -6.99 29.47
N GLY A 114 -7.85 -6.04 30.30
CA GLY A 114 -6.95 -5.08 30.95
C GLY A 114 -6.21 -4.15 29.97
N ILE A 115 -6.78 -3.92 28.80
CA ILE A 115 -6.18 -3.08 27.73
C ILE A 115 -6.92 -1.76 27.59
N GLN A 116 -6.32 -0.79 26.90
CA GLN A 116 -7.00 0.46 26.56
C GLN A 116 -7.90 0.29 25.33
N LEU A 117 -8.96 1.11 25.24
CA LEU A 117 -9.87 1.08 24.09
C LEU A 117 -9.16 1.32 22.74
N GLY A 118 -8.15 2.21 22.73
CA GLY A 118 -7.31 2.45 21.55
C GLY A 118 -6.51 1.21 21.13
N GLU A 119 -6.03 0.43 22.09
CA GLU A 119 -5.33 -0.82 21.81
C GLU A 119 -6.28 -1.88 21.24
N MET A 120 -7.48 -1.98 21.78
CA MET A 120 -8.51 -2.87 21.23
C MET A 120 -8.83 -2.55 19.77
N ARG A 121 -8.99 -1.27 19.45
CA ARG A 121 -9.20 -0.80 18.07
C ARG A 121 -8.05 -1.16 17.14
N THR A 122 -6.81 -1.00 17.63
CA THR A 122 -5.61 -1.36 16.86
C THR A 122 -5.54 -2.86 16.56
N ARG A 123 -6.02 -3.72 17.46
CA ARG A 123 -6.06 -5.19 17.26
C ARG A 123 -7.04 -5.61 16.16
N LEU A 124 -8.07 -4.81 15.86
CA LEU A 124 -9.04 -5.10 14.80
C LEU A 124 -8.55 -4.74 13.39
N LEU A 125 -7.53 -3.88 13.29
CA LEU A 125 -7.01 -3.41 12.00
C LEU A 125 -6.38 -4.52 11.13
N PRO A 126 -5.59 -5.47 11.66
CA PRO A 126 -5.06 -6.58 10.86
C PRO A 126 -6.18 -7.44 10.25
N ASP A 127 -7.21 -7.75 11.03
CA ASP A 127 -8.35 -8.53 10.55
C ASP A 127 -9.14 -7.76 9.47
N ALA A 128 -9.34 -6.45 9.65
CA ALA A 128 -9.98 -5.60 8.66
C ALA A 128 -9.16 -5.51 7.37
N LEU A 129 -7.83 -5.39 7.49
CA LEU A 129 -6.92 -5.43 6.33
C LEU A 129 -7.10 -6.74 5.56
N GLN A 130 -7.06 -7.88 6.24
CA GLN A 130 -7.21 -9.20 5.63
C GLN A 130 -8.54 -9.34 4.87
N ARG A 131 -9.64 -8.84 5.44
CA ARG A 131 -10.95 -8.86 4.78
C ARG A 131 -11.03 -7.93 3.57
N CYS A 132 -10.30 -6.82 3.59
CA CYS A 132 -10.43 -5.74 2.62
C CYS A 132 -9.35 -5.75 1.54
N ILE A 133 -8.22 -6.43 1.73
CA ILE A 133 -7.07 -6.36 0.82
C ILE A 133 -7.45 -6.77 -0.61
N GLY A 134 -8.36 -7.70 -0.78
CA GLY A 134 -8.88 -8.12 -2.09
C GLY A 134 -9.65 -7.05 -2.88
N VAL A 135 -9.82 -5.83 -2.33
CA VAL A 135 -10.41 -4.71 -3.08
C VAL A 135 -9.49 -4.23 -4.22
N ILE A 136 -8.18 -4.52 -4.11
CA ILE A 136 -7.18 -4.25 -5.15
C ILE A 136 -7.24 -5.40 -6.15
N THR A 137 -8.07 -5.26 -7.17
CA THR A 137 -8.26 -6.27 -8.22
C THR A 137 -7.47 -5.93 -9.47
N ALA A 138 -7.17 -6.94 -10.32
CA ALA A 138 -6.50 -6.75 -11.60
C ALA A 138 -7.22 -5.73 -12.50
N THR A 139 -8.55 -5.79 -12.55
CA THR A 139 -9.36 -4.83 -13.33
C THR A 139 -9.13 -3.39 -12.84
N LYS A 140 -9.09 -3.16 -11.53
CA LYS A 140 -8.83 -1.83 -10.96
C LYS A 140 -7.40 -1.39 -11.20
N ALA A 141 -6.42 -2.26 -10.94
CA ALA A 141 -5.00 -1.95 -11.15
C ALA A 141 -4.74 -1.55 -12.60
N ASN A 142 -5.27 -2.32 -13.56
CA ASN A 142 -5.17 -1.99 -14.98
C ASN A 142 -5.87 -0.66 -15.33
N LYS A 143 -7.06 -0.39 -14.74
CA LYS A 143 -7.76 0.89 -14.93
C LYS A 143 -6.93 2.07 -14.40
N TRP A 144 -6.35 1.94 -13.21
CA TRP A 144 -5.50 2.98 -12.62
C TRP A 144 -4.25 3.21 -13.45
N PHE A 145 -3.63 2.14 -13.94
CA PHE A 145 -2.46 2.24 -14.80
C PHE A 145 -2.78 2.96 -16.12
N ARG A 146 -3.89 2.60 -16.79
CA ARG A 146 -4.34 3.30 -18.01
C ARG A 146 -4.63 4.76 -17.74
N PHE A 147 -5.24 5.08 -16.62
CA PHE A 147 -5.50 6.47 -16.23
C PHE A 147 -4.18 7.22 -15.99
N MET A 148 -3.23 6.64 -15.28
CA MET A 148 -1.89 7.20 -15.11
C MET A 148 -1.22 7.49 -16.45
N GLN A 149 -1.31 6.57 -17.41
CA GLN A 149 -0.72 6.73 -18.74
C GLN A 149 -1.27 7.97 -19.49
N THR A 150 -2.46 8.45 -19.19
CA THR A 150 -3.01 9.67 -19.83
C THR A 150 -2.23 10.93 -19.46
N TYR A 151 -1.47 10.91 -18.37
CA TYR A 151 -0.62 12.03 -17.96
C TYR A 151 0.76 12.03 -18.62
N LEU A 152 1.25 10.89 -19.13
CA LEU A 152 2.59 10.78 -19.69
C LEU A 152 2.86 11.79 -20.85
N PRO A 153 1.97 11.98 -21.83
CA PRO A 153 2.19 12.98 -22.87
C PRO A 153 2.33 14.40 -22.33
N ARG A 154 1.52 14.76 -21.33
CA ARG A 154 1.56 16.08 -20.68
C ARG A 154 2.89 16.27 -19.92
N CYS A 155 3.34 15.24 -19.20
CA CYS A 155 4.64 15.27 -18.52
C CYS A 155 5.80 15.44 -19.51
N LEU A 156 5.76 14.73 -20.64
CA LEU A 156 6.79 14.82 -21.67
C LEU A 156 6.81 16.21 -22.35
N ASN A 157 5.66 16.86 -22.45
CA ASN A 157 5.54 18.21 -22.99
C ASN A 157 5.87 19.31 -21.95
N GLY A 158 6.18 18.96 -20.70
CA GLY A 158 6.44 19.91 -19.64
C GLY A 158 5.20 20.72 -19.21
N GLU A 159 4.00 20.18 -19.42
CA GLU A 159 2.75 20.82 -19.03
C GLU A 159 2.56 20.75 -17.51
N GLU A 160 2.06 21.83 -16.91
CA GLU A 160 1.68 21.84 -15.49
C GLU A 160 0.45 20.93 -15.28
N ILE A 161 0.55 20.03 -14.30
CA ILE A 161 -0.52 19.09 -13.94
C ILE A 161 -1.03 19.49 -12.57
N GLU A 162 -2.22 20.09 -12.53
CA GLU A 162 -2.92 20.34 -11.28
C GLU A 162 -3.35 19.01 -10.65
N GLY A 163 -2.99 18.80 -9.39
CA GLY A 163 -3.29 17.60 -8.60
C GLY A 163 -4.61 17.70 -7.84
#